data_407768cf3f2523ee5bdd7f5d7fbca01e
#
_entry.id   407768cf3f2523ee5bdd7f5d7fbca01e
#
_cell.length_a   1.000
_cell.length_b   1.000
_cell.length_c   1.000
_cell.angle_alpha   90.00
_cell.angle_beta   90.00
_cell.angle_gamma   90.00
#
_symmetry.space_group_name_H-M   'P 1'
#
loop_
_entity.id
_entity.type
_entity.pdbx_description
1 polymer ?
#
loop_
_entity_poly.entity_id
_entity_poly.type
_entity_poly.pdbx_seq_one_letter_code
_entity_poly.pdbx_strand_id
1 'polypeptide(L)'
;MPPTPPDVPHLDGRDSALRAFGFPLYQAAWLTLVCLHSGVFIRRQFTEHHRCSTKTTHAFVHRLIDHGLAREKPLPGSATGLRYTHVHGRGLYRALGIEHGRRSRAVEEIVLFRRLLSLEYVLRQPALPWLATEAEKTTHFISLGFRRGFRRVPLPHRFYGPARRRSRRYFALDLPIAADDRSARFVYADPGRQTASELRRWADEHRAFWTHLRHTGVTVHVAVITRTVAAQNRYSRLLATWLNAPSAQPLTPEEWETMAAIKAAILAADPAGFDRWGGFNPARRILIDLRKRAERAAAGVPIDSYSTDHAPGLSPQCLTA
;
A
#
# COMPACT_ATOMS: atom_id res chain seq x y z
N MET A 1 22.27 20.63 -21.01
CA MET A 1 21.61 19.41 -21.50
C MET A 1 20.36 19.18 -20.68
N PRO A 2 19.20 18.83 -21.26
CA PRO A 2 18.10 18.34 -20.45
C PRO A 2 18.53 17.04 -19.77
N PRO A 3 18.17 16.83 -18.49
CA PRO A 3 18.51 15.60 -17.79
C PRO A 3 17.90 14.40 -18.51
N THR A 4 18.70 13.36 -18.71
CA THR A 4 18.18 12.08 -19.21
C THR A 4 17.23 11.52 -18.15
N PRO A 5 16.00 11.16 -18.51
CA PRO A 5 15.11 10.54 -17.54
C PRO A 5 15.76 9.24 -17.04
N PRO A 6 15.68 8.95 -15.74
CA PRO A 6 16.15 7.68 -15.22
C PRO A 6 15.42 6.55 -15.97
N ASP A 7 16.14 5.49 -16.27
CA ASP A 7 15.54 4.28 -16.82
C ASP A 7 14.58 3.72 -15.76
N VAL A 8 13.29 3.75 -16.07
CA VAL A 8 12.22 3.30 -15.15
C VAL A 8 11.49 2.14 -15.82
N PRO A 9 11.93 0.89 -15.58
CA PRO A 9 11.44 -0.30 -16.32
C PRO A 9 9.91 -0.43 -16.37
N HIS A 10 9.23 -0.03 -15.31
CA HIS A 10 7.75 -0.16 -15.22
C HIS A 10 6.96 0.83 -16.11
N LEU A 11 7.60 1.75 -16.80
CA LEU A 11 6.91 2.61 -17.76
C LEU A 11 6.51 1.87 -19.04
N ASP A 12 7.29 0.88 -19.48
CA ASP A 12 7.02 0.03 -20.64
C ASP A 12 6.64 0.83 -21.91
N GLY A 13 7.30 1.96 -22.14
CA GLY A 13 7.02 2.85 -23.26
C GLY A 13 5.73 3.68 -23.14
N ARG A 14 5.01 3.61 -22.00
CA ARG A 14 3.76 4.37 -21.76
C ARG A 14 3.98 5.89 -21.79
N ASP A 15 5.17 6.36 -21.49
CA ASP A 15 5.56 7.76 -21.60
C ASP A 15 5.48 8.27 -23.05
N SER A 16 5.66 7.41 -24.04
CA SER A 16 5.50 7.78 -25.46
C SER A 16 4.08 8.27 -25.78
N ALA A 17 3.05 7.70 -25.16
CA ALA A 17 1.67 8.13 -25.32
C ALA A 17 1.44 9.58 -24.85
N LEU A 18 2.19 10.05 -23.84
CA LEU A 18 2.09 11.41 -23.34
C LEU A 18 2.91 12.43 -24.14
N ARG A 19 3.85 11.98 -24.97
CA ARG A 19 4.57 12.86 -25.90
C ARG A 19 3.63 13.52 -26.93
N ALA A 20 2.55 12.86 -27.30
CA ALA A 20 1.52 13.41 -28.18
C ALA A 20 0.85 14.68 -27.62
N PHE A 21 0.97 14.94 -26.31
CA PHE A 21 0.53 16.19 -25.68
C PHE A 21 1.59 17.31 -25.73
N GLY A 22 2.67 17.16 -26.51
CA GLY A 22 3.73 18.16 -26.68
C GLY A 22 4.75 18.21 -25.55
N PHE A 23 4.78 17.22 -24.64
CA PHE A 23 5.79 17.15 -23.58
C PHE A 23 7.08 16.52 -24.08
N PRO A 24 8.26 17.09 -23.72
CA PRO A 24 9.55 16.43 -23.90
C PRO A 24 9.59 15.09 -23.14
N LEU A 25 10.45 14.16 -23.59
CA LEU A 25 10.53 12.80 -23.05
C LEU A 25 10.59 12.76 -21.51
N TYR A 26 11.46 13.55 -20.88
CA TYR A 26 11.61 13.58 -19.43
C TYR A 26 10.35 14.08 -18.70
N GLN A 27 9.61 15.04 -19.29
CA GLN A 27 8.33 15.50 -18.73
C GLN A 27 7.22 14.48 -18.93
N ALA A 28 7.18 13.80 -20.09
CA ALA A 28 6.24 12.73 -20.37
C ALA A 28 6.46 11.54 -19.43
N ALA A 29 7.71 11.13 -19.21
CA ALA A 29 8.06 10.09 -18.23
C ALA A 29 7.62 10.47 -16.80
N TRP A 30 7.88 11.71 -16.38
CA TRP A 30 7.43 12.21 -15.09
C TRP A 30 5.91 12.17 -14.95
N LEU A 31 5.18 12.67 -15.93
CA LEU A 31 3.72 12.67 -15.92
C LEU A 31 3.17 11.24 -15.87
N THR A 32 3.80 10.32 -16.58
CA THR A 32 3.45 8.91 -16.53
C THR A 32 3.61 8.36 -15.11
N LEU A 33 4.74 8.59 -14.45
CA LEU A 33 4.96 8.21 -13.05
C LEU A 33 3.90 8.80 -12.12
N VAL A 34 3.66 10.11 -12.24
CA VAL A 34 2.65 10.79 -11.41
C VAL A 34 1.27 10.20 -11.64
N CYS A 35 0.83 10.06 -12.88
CA CYS A 35 -0.50 9.53 -13.20
C CYS A 35 -0.67 8.06 -12.75
N LEU A 36 0.38 7.25 -12.88
CA LEU A 36 0.38 5.83 -12.50
C LEU A 36 0.42 5.60 -10.99
N HIS A 37 1.09 6.44 -10.22
CA HIS A 37 1.35 6.15 -8.79
C HIS A 37 0.70 7.11 -7.81
N SER A 38 0.32 8.33 -8.21
CA SER A 38 -0.13 9.36 -7.29
C SER A 38 -1.31 10.19 -7.80
N GLY A 39 -1.19 10.77 -8.97
CA GLY A 39 -2.06 11.83 -9.49
C GLY A 39 -1.76 13.22 -8.88
N VAL A 40 -0.84 13.29 -7.91
CA VAL A 40 -0.41 14.53 -7.24
C VAL A 40 1.09 14.53 -7.03
N PHE A 41 1.71 15.71 -7.02
CA PHE A 41 3.12 15.88 -6.67
C PHE A 41 3.38 17.28 -6.09
N ILE A 42 4.50 17.47 -5.41
CA ILE A 42 5.04 18.78 -5.04
C ILE A 42 6.21 19.15 -5.96
N ARG A 43 6.41 20.44 -6.21
CA ARG A 43 7.46 20.93 -7.12
C ARG A 43 8.84 20.38 -6.78
N ARG A 44 9.14 20.25 -5.48
CA ARG A 44 10.39 19.70 -5.00
C ARG A 44 10.65 18.29 -5.52
N GLN A 45 9.65 17.41 -5.56
CA GLN A 45 9.80 16.03 -6.08
C GLN A 45 10.25 16.04 -7.55
N PHE A 46 9.70 16.93 -8.38
CA PHE A 46 10.16 17.11 -9.76
C PHE A 46 11.58 17.63 -9.84
N THR A 47 11.88 18.69 -9.07
CA THR A 47 13.21 19.33 -9.04
C THR A 47 14.30 18.34 -8.65
N GLU A 48 14.09 17.58 -7.58
CA GLU A 48 15.04 16.58 -7.08
C GLU A 48 15.20 15.39 -8.03
N HIS A 49 14.11 14.86 -8.54
CA HIS A 49 14.13 13.74 -9.47
C HIS A 49 14.90 14.06 -10.77
N HIS A 50 14.67 15.23 -11.34
CA HIS A 50 15.34 15.66 -12.58
C HIS A 50 16.63 16.45 -12.34
N ARG A 51 16.99 16.72 -11.08
CA ARG A 51 18.16 17.58 -10.72
C ARG A 51 18.17 18.88 -11.52
N CYS A 52 17.00 19.49 -11.70
CA CYS A 52 16.82 20.69 -12.49
C CYS A 52 16.61 21.94 -11.62
N SER A 53 16.62 23.12 -12.24
CA SER A 53 16.38 24.37 -11.52
C SER A 53 14.90 24.53 -11.13
N THR A 54 14.64 25.32 -10.09
CA THR A 54 13.28 25.73 -9.71
C THR A 54 12.54 26.44 -10.85
N LYS A 55 13.27 27.23 -11.67
CA LYS A 55 12.72 27.90 -12.86
C LYS A 55 12.17 26.88 -13.87
N THR A 56 12.91 25.80 -14.13
CA THR A 56 12.47 24.71 -15.03
C THR A 56 11.19 24.04 -14.49
N THR A 57 11.17 23.77 -13.19
CA THR A 57 10.00 23.19 -12.53
C THR A 57 8.77 24.11 -12.60
N HIS A 58 8.97 25.41 -12.35
CA HIS A 58 7.91 26.41 -12.50
C HIS A 58 7.32 26.42 -13.92
N ALA A 59 8.19 26.52 -14.93
CA ALA A 59 7.76 26.53 -16.33
C ALA A 59 6.98 25.26 -16.69
N PHE A 60 7.41 24.10 -16.19
CA PHE A 60 6.68 22.85 -16.41
C PHE A 60 5.30 22.86 -15.76
N VAL A 61 5.20 23.26 -14.49
CA VAL A 61 3.91 23.29 -13.76
C VAL A 61 2.96 24.32 -14.42
N HIS A 62 3.45 25.51 -14.79
CA HIS A 62 2.64 26.51 -15.50
C HIS A 62 2.10 25.94 -16.82
N ARG A 63 2.93 25.29 -17.62
CA ARG A 63 2.48 24.63 -18.86
C ARG A 63 1.33 23.65 -18.59
N LEU A 64 1.43 22.83 -17.53
CA LEU A 64 0.35 21.90 -17.18
C LEU A 64 -0.96 22.63 -16.84
N ILE A 65 -0.86 23.77 -16.15
CA ILE A 65 -2.02 24.58 -15.75
C ILE A 65 -2.63 25.24 -16.98
N ASP A 66 -1.80 25.85 -17.84
CA ASP A 66 -2.23 26.56 -19.04
C ASP A 66 -2.94 25.62 -20.05
N HIS A 67 -2.48 24.37 -20.11
CA HIS A 67 -3.14 23.32 -20.90
C HIS A 67 -4.37 22.70 -20.20
N GLY A 68 -4.76 23.16 -19.00
CA GLY A 68 -5.89 22.62 -18.26
C GLY A 68 -5.70 21.19 -17.77
N LEU A 69 -4.45 20.71 -17.69
CA LEU A 69 -4.12 19.33 -17.32
C LEU A 69 -3.90 19.17 -15.82
N ALA A 70 -3.58 20.25 -15.11
CA ALA A 70 -3.33 20.24 -13.68
C ALA A 70 -3.85 21.52 -12.99
N ARG A 71 -3.91 21.45 -11.66
CA ARG A 71 -4.19 22.61 -10.78
C ARG A 71 -3.25 22.58 -9.60
N GLU A 72 -2.78 23.75 -9.19
CA GLU A 72 -2.06 23.90 -7.93
C GLU A 72 -3.01 24.31 -6.80
N LYS A 73 -2.82 23.66 -5.64
CA LYS A 73 -3.55 23.95 -4.42
C LYS A 73 -2.59 24.09 -3.25
N PRO A 74 -2.93 24.84 -2.20
CA PRO A 74 -2.15 24.86 -0.97
C PRO A 74 -2.00 23.46 -0.40
N LEU A 75 -0.80 23.14 0.08
CA LEU A 75 -0.57 21.87 0.79
C LEU A 75 -1.11 22.01 2.22
N PRO A 76 -2.04 21.16 2.68
CA PRO A 76 -2.61 21.25 4.02
C PRO A 76 -1.52 21.22 5.10
N GLY A 77 -1.68 22.07 6.12
CA GLY A 77 -0.74 22.18 7.22
C GLY A 77 0.59 22.88 6.88
N SER A 78 0.73 23.49 5.70
CA SER A 78 1.90 24.27 5.34
C SER A 78 1.74 25.72 5.73
N ALA A 79 2.56 26.18 6.68
CA ALA A 79 2.69 27.62 7.04
C ALA A 79 3.52 28.40 6.00
N THR A 80 4.38 27.73 5.25
CA THR A 80 5.26 28.34 4.24
C THR A 80 4.61 28.53 2.87
N GLY A 81 3.31 28.26 2.75
CA GLY A 81 2.58 28.39 1.49
C GLY A 81 2.95 27.35 0.43
N LEU A 82 3.56 26.23 0.84
CA LEU A 82 3.84 25.12 -0.08
C LEU A 82 2.57 24.66 -0.81
N ARG A 83 2.74 24.34 -2.07
CA ARG A 83 1.65 23.91 -2.94
C ARG A 83 1.91 22.52 -3.48
N TYR A 84 0.83 21.81 -3.75
CA TYR A 84 0.87 20.57 -4.53
C TYR A 84 0.17 20.76 -5.87
N THR A 85 0.66 20.07 -6.87
CA THR A 85 0.08 20.03 -8.21
C THR A 85 -0.78 18.77 -8.33
N HIS A 86 -2.07 18.94 -8.63
CA HIS A 86 -3.00 17.84 -8.90
C HIS A 86 -3.18 17.71 -10.42
N VAL A 87 -2.73 16.59 -10.95
CA VAL A 87 -2.91 16.23 -12.36
C VAL A 87 -4.30 15.62 -12.52
N HIS A 88 -5.18 16.32 -13.29
CA HIS A 88 -6.57 15.90 -13.44
C HIS A 88 -7.03 15.76 -14.90
N GLY A 89 -6.17 16.09 -15.87
CA GLY A 89 -6.48 16.04 -17.29
C GLY A 89 -6.86 14.62 -17.72
N ARG A 90 -8.15 14.38 -17.98
CA ARG A 90 -8.67 13.06 -18.35
C ARG A 90 -7.98 12.46 -19.58
N GLY A 91 -7.57 13.31 -20.53
CA GLY A 91 -6.83 12.89 -21.72
C GLY A 91 -5.54 12.14 -21.38
N LEU A 92 -4.78 12.60 -20.37
CA LEU A 92 -3.56 11.94 -19.93
C LEU A 92 -3.85 10.52 -19.39
N TYR A 93 -4.85 10.39 -18.53
CA TYR A 93 -5.24 9.09 -17.95
C TYR A 93 -5.79 8.13 -19.01
N ARG A 94 -6.52 8.66 -20.02
CA ARG A 94 -7.00 7.84 -21.15
C ARG A 94 -5.85 7.36 -22.02
N ALA A 95 -4.89 8.23 -22.34
CA ALA A 95 -3.70 7.84 -23.10
C ALA A 95 -2.88 6.74 -22.40
N LEU A 96 -2.90 6.72 -21.07
CA LEU A 96 -2.24 5.69 -20.27
C LEU A 96 -3.11 4.44 -20.00
N GLY A 97 -4.35 4.38 -20.51
CA GLY A 97 -5.27 3.27 -20.29
C GLY A 97 -5.81 3.16 -18.86
N ILE A 98 -5.76 4.24 -18.06
CA ILE A 98 -6.14 4.27 -16.63
C ILE A 98 -7.24 5.28 -16.33
N GLU A 99 -8.06 5.64 -17.29
CA GLU A 99 -9.11 6.67 -17.17
C GLU A 99 -10.14 6.38 -16.06
N HIS A 100 -10.37 5.12 -15.73
CA HIS A 100 -11.27 4.70 -14.67
C HIS A 100 -10.65 4.78 -13.26
N GLY A 101 -9.36 5.13 -13.19
CA GLY A 101 -8.64 5.32 -11.94
C GLY A 101 -9.16 6.53 -11.15
N ARG A 102 -9.01 6.47 -9.81
CA ARG A 102 -9.42 7.58 -8.93
C ARG A 102 -8.37 8.69 -8.81
N ARG A 103 -7.20 8.52 -9.43
CA ARG A 103 -6.07 9.45 -9.23
C ARG A 103 -6.31 10.83 -9.84
N SER A 104 -7.14 10.93 -10.87
CA SER A 104 -7.58 12.21 -11.44
C SER A 104 -8.55 13.00 -10.56
N ARG A 105 -9.13 12.39 -9.51
CA ARG A 105 -10.12 13.01 -8.63
C ARG A 105 -9.45 13.76 -7.49
N ALA A 106 -10.07 14.87 -7.07
CA ALA A 106 -9.71 15.55 -5.82
C ALA A 106 -9.82 14.60 -4.63
N VAL A 107 -8.94 14.78 -3.66
CA VAL A 107 -8.81 13.89 -2.51
C VAL A 107 -8.76 14.68 -1.20
N GLU A 108 -9.17 14.01 -0.13
CA GLU A 108 -9.00 14.47 1.24
C GLU A 108 -7.52 14.48 1.65
N GLU A 109 -7.19 15.23 2.68
CA GLU A 109 -5.84 15.44 3.17
C GLU A 109 -5.07 14.12 3.44
N ILE A 110 -5.70 13.16 4.11
CA ILE A 110 -5.08 11.87 4.42
C ILE A 110 -4.69 11.12 3.14
N VAL A 111 -5.58 11.12 2.14
CA VAL A 111 -5.32 10.47 0.86
C VAL A 111 -4.27 11.22 0.05
N LEU A 112 -4.26 12.56 0.13
CA LEU A 112 -3.26 13.41 -0.51
C LEU A 112 -1.85 13.05 -0.02
N PHE A 113 -1.62 13.08 1.30
CA PHE A 113 -0.30 12.74 1.85
C PHE A 113 0.10 11.30 1.59
N ARG A 114 -0.84 10.36 1.64
CA ARG A 114 -0.56 8.96 1.25
C ARG A 114 -0.07 8.87 -0.20
N ARG A 115 -0.69 9.59 -1.12
CA ARG A 115 -0.29 9.62 -2.54
C ARG A 115 1.07 10.28 -2.74
N LEU A 116 1.34 11.40 -2.07
CA LEU A 116 2.65 12.06 -2.13
C LEU A 116 3.77 11.16 -1.60
N LEU A 117 3.54 10.47 -0.48
CA LEU A 117 4.49 9.51 0.10
C LEU A 117 4.68 8.29 -0.81
N SER A 118 3.61 7.79 -1.43
CA SER A 118 3.68 6.68 -2.39
C SER A 118 4.56 7.07 -3.58
N LEU A 119 4.37 8.26 -4.14
CA LEU A 119 5.23 8.77 -5.22
C LEU A 119 6.68 8.90 -4.76
N GLU A 120 6.90 9.49 -3.59
CA GLU A 120 8.23 9.67 -3.00
C GLU A 120 8.99 8.33 -2.91
N TYR A 121 8.30 7.28 -2.44
CA TYR A 121 8.90 5.96 -2.33
C TYR A 121 9.25 5.35 -3.70
N VAL A 122 8.34 5.46 -4.67
CA VAL A 122 8.56 4.98 -6.04
C VAL A 122 9.75 5.69 -6.68
N LEU A 123 9.85 7.02 -6.53
CA LEU A 123 10.95 7.81 -7.07
C LEU A 123 12.32 7.44 -6.48
N ARG A 124 12.36 7.01 -5.20
CA ARG A 124 13.60 6.56 -4.54
C ARG A 124 14.02 5.15 -4.94
N GLN A 125 13.12 4.38 -5.52
CA GLN A 125 13.33 2.97 -5.87
C GLN A 125 12.97 2.72 -7.35
N PRO A 126 13.59 3.45 -8.31
CA PRO A 126 13.18 3.40 -9.72
C PRO A 126 13.42 2.06 -10.38
N ALA A 127 14.41 1.30 -9.89
CA ALA A 127 14.78 -0.01 -10.46
C ALA A 127 13.82 -1.15 -10.09
N LEU A 128 12.86 -0.92 -9.17
CA LEU A 128 11.92 -1.97 -8.80
C LEU A 128 10.82 -2.16 -9.85
N PRO A 129 10.36 -3.41 -10.09
CA PRO A 129 9.30 -3.73 -11.05
C PRO A 129 7.92 -3.33 -10.49
N TRP A 130 7.59 -2.06 -10.58
CA TRP A 130 6.35 -1.50 -10.04
C TRP A 130 5.12 -1.95 -10.80
N LEU A 131 4.15 -2.51 -10.09
CA LEU A 131 2.81 -2.80 -10.59
C LEU A 131 1.92 -1.58 -10.31
N ALA A 132 1.79 -0.72 -11.30
CA ALA A 132 1.21 0.61 -11.11
C ALA A 132 -0.31 0.60 -10.95
N THR A 133 -1.00 -0.34 -11.61
CA THR A 133 -2.47 -0.39 -11.67
C THR A 133 -3.03 -1.60 -10.91
N GLU A 134 -4.31 -1.52 -10.51
CA GLU A 134 -5.02 -2.68 -9.94
C GLU A 134 -5.05 -3.85 -10.93
N ALA A 135 -5.15 -3.56 -12.23
CA ALA A 135 -5.15 -4.58 -13.27
C ALA A 135 -3.80 -5.31 -13.34
N GLU A 136 -2.68 -4.59 -13.36
CA GLU A 136 -1.34 -5.19 -13.35
C GLU A 136 -1.11 -6.04 -12.10
N LYS A 137 -1.44 -5.50 -10.91
CA LYS A 137 -1.35 -6.25 -9.64
C LYS A 137 -2.16 -7.54 -9.69
N THR A 138 -3.41 -7.46 -10.13
CA THR A 138 -4.28 -8.65 -10.20
C THR A 138 -3.80 -9.64 -11.24
N THR A 139 -3.36 -9.21 -12.41
CA THR A 139 -2.85 -10.07 -13.48
C THR A 139 -1.58 -10.78 -13.03
N HIS A 140 -0.62 -10.04 -12.47
CA HIS A 140 0.64 -10.60 -11.98
C HIS A 140 0.39 -11.68 -10.92
N PHE A 141 -0.39 -11.39 -9.88
CA PHE A 141 -0.62 -12.40 -8.83
C PHE A 141 -1.54 -13.54 -9.26
N ILE A 142 -2.41 -13.34 -10.25
CA ILE A 142 -3.16 -14.44 -10.86
C ILE A 142 -2.22 -15.39 -11.62
N SER A 143 -1.20 -14.88 -12.32
CA SER A 143 -0.20 -15.73 -12.99
C SER A 143 0.61 -16.58 -12.01
N LEU A 144 0.80 -16.11 -10.77
CA LEU A 144 1.41 -16.85 -9.67
C LEU A 144 0.43 -17.83 -8.97
N GLY A 145 -0.75 -18.10 -9.55
CA GLY A 145 -1.69 -19.10 -9.07
C GLY A 145 -2.78 -18.57 -8.12
N PHE A 146 -2.82 -17.26 -7.83
CA PHE A 146 -3.93 -16.67 -7.09
C PHE A 146 -5.21 -16.60 -7.93
N ARG A 147 -6.37 -16.65 -7.29
CA ARG A 147 -7.67 -16.59 -7.99
C ARG A 147 -8.56 -15.44 -7.47
N ARG A 148 -9.35 -14.89 -8.38
CA ARG A 148 -10.46 -13.97 -8.06
C ARG A 148 -11.63 -14.76 -7.50
N GLY A 149 -11.59 -15.22 -6.20
CA GLY A 149 -12.75 -15.93 -5.63
C GLY A 149 -12.47 -16.69 -4.33
N PHE A 150 -13.53 -17.28 -3.75
CA PHE A 150 -13.57 -17.82 -2.38
C PHE A 150 -12.92 -19.21 -2.17
N ARG A 151 -12.51 -19.93 -3.19
CA ARG A 151 -12.09 -21.35 -3.08
C ARG A 151 -10.59 -21.61 -2.94
N ARG A 152 -9.73 -20.59 -3.04
CA ARG A 152 -8.28 -20.63 -2.74
C ARG A 152 -7.89 -19.27 -2.21
N VAL A 153 -6.66 -19.08 -1.75
CA VAL A 153 -6.24 -17.83 -1.12
C VAL A 153 -6.64 -16.62 -1.99
N PRO A 154 -7.59 -15.80 -1.53
CA PRO A 154 -8.09 -14.69 -2.32
C PRO A 154 -7.07 -13.55 -2.32
N LEU A 155 -7.03 -12.77 -3.41
CA LEU A 155 -6.32 -11.49 -3.41
C LEU A 155 -6.91 -10.56 -2.35
N PRO A 156 -6.10 -9.80 -1.62
CA PRO A 156 -6.57 -8.82 -0.65
C PRO A 156 -7.55 -7.85 -1.29
N HIS A 157 -8.75 -7.73 -0.73
CA HIS A 157 -9.78 -6.86 -1.31
C HIS A 157 -10.68 -6.23 -0.25
N ARG A 158 -11.28 -5.10 -0.59
CA ARG A 158 -12.32 -4.44 0.19
C ARG A 158 -13.55 -4.17 -0.67
N PHE A 159 -14.71 -4.13 -0.01
CA PHE A 159 -15.96 -3.71 -0.64
C PHE A 159 -16.24 -2.24 -0.32
N TYR A 160 -16.68 -1.49 -1.32
CA TYR A 160 -17.04 -0.08 -1.21
C TYR A 160 -18.45 0.15 -1.73
N GLY A 161 -19.16 1.11 -1.11
CA GLY A 161 -20.53 1.48 -1.47
C GLY A 161 -21.61 0.76 -0.66
N PRO A 162 -22.87 1.22 -0.78
CA PRO A 162 -24.01 0.60 -0.09
C PRO A 162 -24.24 -0.82 -0.57
N ALA A 163 -24.86 -1.64 0.29
CA ALA A 163 -25.01 -3.10 0.11
C ALA A 163 -25.49 -3.55 -1.28
N ARG A 164 -26.37 -2.77 -1.93
CA ARG A 164 -26.91 -3.07 -3.27
C ARG A 164 -26.00 -2.67 -4.45
N ARG A 165 -24.92 -1.88 -4.20
CA ARG A 165 -23.97 -1.40 -5.23
C ARG A 165 -22.52 -1.56 -4.78
N ARG A 166 -22.22 -2.65 -4.07
CA ARG A 166 -20.86 -2.94 -3.61
C ARG A 166 -19.92 -3.17 -4.78
N SER A 167 -18.89 -2.33 -4.92
CA SER A 167 -17.76 -2.59 -5.81
C SER A 167 -16.63 -3.26 -5.02
N ARG A 168 -16.06 -4.34 -5.56
CA ARG A 168 -14.86 -4.98 -5.02
C ARG A 168 -13.65 -4.23 -5.55
N ARG A 169 -12.69 -3.94 -4.66
CA ARG A 169 -11.40 -3.38 -5.01
C ARG A 169 -10.31 -4.26 -4.44
N TYR A 170 -9.37 -4.65 -5.28
CA TYR A 170 -8.19 -5.40 -4.87
C TYR A 170 -7.09 -4.44 -4.41
N PHE A 171 -6.25 -4.91 -3.47
CA PHE A 171 -5.15 -4.12 -2.90
C PHE A 171 -5.61 -2.74 -2.41
N ALA A 172 -6.43 -2.76 -1.37
CA ALA A 172 -7.04 -1.55 -0.78
C ALA A 172 -6.00 -0.45 -0.49
N LEU A 173 -6.45 0.80 -0.48
CA LEU A 173 -5.68 2.02 -0.31
C LEU A 173 -4.84 2.45 -1.52
N ASP A 174 -4.82 1.66 -2.61
CA ASP A 174 -4.05 1.96 -3.83
C ASP A 174 -2.55 2.21 -3.56
N LEU A 175 -1.99 1.43 -2.62
CA LEU A 175 -0.59 1.52 -2.21
C LEU A 175 0.33 0.90 -3.26
N PRO A 176 1.59 1.38 -3.38
CA PRO A 176 2.55 0.83 -4.33
C PRO A 176 2.89 -0.62 -4.01
N ILE A 177 2.98 -1.43 -5.05
CA ILE A 177 3.48 -2.80 -5.00
C ILE A 177 4.49 -2.96 -6.14
N ALA A 178 5.67 -3.46 -5.82
CA ALA A 178 6.63 -3.93 -6.80
C ALA A 178 6.75 -5.45 -6.66
N ALA A 179 6.69 -6.19 -7.75
CA ALA A 179 6.80 -7.63 -7.69
C ALA A 179 7.32 -8.23 -9.00
N ASP A 180 8.11 -9.27 -8.84
CA ASP A 180 8.53 -10.21 -9.88
C ASP A 180 8.20 -11.65 -9.43
N ASP A 181 8.70 -12.65 -10.17
CA ASP A 181 8.44 -14.07 -9.88
C ASP A 181 9.13 -14.58 -8.59
N ARG A 182 10.05 -13.82 -8.01
CA ARG A 182 10.86 -14.21 -6.85
C ARG A 182 10.61 -13.35 -5.62
N SER A 183 10.16 -12.13 -5.81
CA SER A 183 10.01 -11.17 -4.72
C SER A 183 8.79 -10.27 -4.89
N ALA A 184 8.18 -9.90 -3.78
CA ALA A 184 7.07 -8.95 -3.75
C ALA A 184 7.28 -7.94 -2.61
N ARG A 185 7.30 -6.66 -2.96
CA ARG A 185 7.44 -5.54 -2.02
C ARG A 185 6.13 -4.80 -1.90
N PHE A 186 5.62 -4.73 -0.68
CA PHE A 186 4.38 -4.04 -0.33
C PHE A 186 4.71 -2.77 0.45
N VAL A 187 4.28 -1.62 -0.06
CA VAL A 187 4.58 -0.33 0.55
C VAL A 187 3.38 0.20 1.33
N TYR A 188 3.58 0.50 2.61
CA TYR A 188 2.61 1.20 3.44
C TYR A 188 3.00 2.66 3.61
N ALA A 189 2.18 3.57 3.12
CA ALA A 189 2.42 5.01 3.23
C ALA A 189 1.59 5.60 4.37
N ASP A 190 2.25 6.02 5.46
CA ASP A 190 1.60 6.66 6.62
C ASP A 190 1.54 8.19 6.45
N PRO A 191 0.35 8.77 6.26
CA PRO A 191 0.16 10.22 6.13
C PRO A 191 0.39 11.01 7.43
N GLY A 192 0.83 10.35 8.52
CA GLY A 192 1.13 10.99 9.80
C GLY A 192 -0.01 11.01 10.80
N ARG A 193 -1.17 10.46 10.45
CA ARG A 193 -2.35 10.33 11.34
C ARG A 193 -2.71 8.87 11.66
N GLN A 194 -1.94 7.92 11.14
CA GLN A 194 -2.23 6.51 11.30
C GLN A 194 -1.49 5.91 12.50
N THR A 195 -2.10 4.89 13.08
CA THR A 195 -1.58 4.19 14.26
C THR A 195 -0.95 2.86 13.90
N ALA A 196 -0.16 2.29 14.81
CA ALA A 196 0.36 0.94 14.65
C ALA A 196 -0.74 -0.11 14.44
N SER A 197 -1.95 0.12 14.99
CA SER A 197 -3.10 -0.78 14.79
C SER A 197 -3.62 -0.77 13.35
N GLU A 198 -3.53 0.36 12.65
CA GLU A 198 -3.94 0.41 11.24
C GLU A 198 -2.95 -0.31 10.32
N LEU A 199 -1.64 -0.21 10.59
CA LEU A 199 -0.66 -1.03 9.89
C LEU A 199 -0.89 -2.53 10.16
N ARG A 200 -1.18 -2.93 11.42
CA ARG A 200 -1.53 -4.32 11.75
C ARG A 200 -2.77 -4.78 11.01
N ARG A 201 -3.85 -4.00 11.02
CA ARG A 201 -5.08 -4.32 10.27
C ARG A 201 -4.81 -4.50 8.77
N TRP A 202 -4.00 -3.63 8.19
CA TRP A 202 -3.59 -3.76 6.79
C TRP A 202 -2.78 -5.05 6.58
N ALA A 203 -1.85 -5.38 7.47
CA ALA A 203 -1.09 -6.62 7.41
C ALA A 203 -1.99 -7.86 7.57
N ASP A 204 -2.98 -7.81 8.47
CA ASP A 204 -3.94 -8.90 8.66
C ASP A 204 -4.79 -9.16 7.41
N GLU A 205 -5.19 -8.10 6.69
CA GLU A 205 -5.88 -8.22 5.39
C GLU A 205 -5.01 -8.90 4.31
N HIS A 206 -3.68 -8.83 4.45
CA HIS A 206 -2.72 -9.41 3.52
C HIS A 206 -2.15 -10.76 4.01
N ARG A 207 -2.38 -11.14 5.25
CA ARG A 207 -1.72 -12.29 5.91
C ARG A 207 -1.83 -13.59 5.10
N ALA A 208 -3.04 -14.01 4.76
CA ALA A 208 -3.25 -15.24 3.99
C ALA A 208 -2.58 -15.18 2.61
N PHE A 209 -2.59 -14.00 2.00
CA PHE A 209 -1.98 -13.74 0.72
C PHE A 209 -0.44 -13.82 0.81
N TRP A 210 0.18 -13.17 1.79
CA TRP A 210 1.63 -13.23 2.02
C TRP A 210 2.09 -14.64 2.43
N THR A 211 1.32 -15.33 3.27
CA THR A 211 1.62 -16.75 3.60
C THR A 211 1.69 -17.61 2.36
N HIS A 212 0.75 -17.44 1.42
CA HIS A 212 0.75 -18.21 0.18
C HIS A 212 1.92 -17.83 -0.73
N LEU A 213 2.24 -16.54 -0.88
CA LEU A 213 3.42 -16.11 -1.64
C LEU A 213 4.69 -16.80 -1.13
N ARG A 214 4.91 -16.82 0.19
CA ARG A 214 6.06 -17.49 0.79
C ARG A 214 6.07 -19.00 0.54
N HIS A 215 4.92 -19.66 0.61
CA HIS A 215 4.79 -21.09 0.27
C HIS A 215 5.09 -21.39 -1.21
N THR A 216 4.90 -20.42 -2.09
CA THR A 216 5.26 -20.55 -3.52
C THR A 216 6.69 -20.10 -3.81
N GLY A 217 7.48 -19.77 -2.78
CA GLY A 217 8.88 -19.38 -2.92
C GLY A 217 9.10 -17.90 -3.23
N VAL A 218 8.05 -17.07 -3.16
CA VAL A 218 8.16 -15.62 -3.37
C VAL A 218 8.49 -14.93 -2.05
N THR A 219 9.60 -14.21 -2.00
CA THR A 219 10.03 -13.43 -0.83
C THR A 219 9.12 -12.22 -0.61
N VAL A 220 8.62 -12.03 0.59
CA VAL A 220 7.72 -10.92 0.95
C VAL A 220 8.49 -9.85 1.72
N HIS A 221 8.59 -8.65 1.14
CA HIS A 221 9.16 -7.48 1.77
C HIS A 221 8.08 -6.43 2.09
N VAL A 222 8.05 -5.93 3.33
CA VAL A 222 7.17 -4.83 3.73
C VAL A 222 7.99 -3.56 3.93
N ALA A 223 7.66 -2.52 3.18
CA ALA A 223 8.24 -1.20 3.34
C ALA A 223 7.22 -0.23 3.95
N VAL A 224 7.67 0.62 4.86
CA VAL A 224 6.84 1.70 5.43
C VAL A 224 7.52 3.03 5.17
N ILE A 225 6.80 3.95 4.52
CA ILE A 225 7.23 5.33 4.37
C ILE A 225 6.36 6.27 5.20
N THR A 226 6.99 7.17 5.95
CA THR A 226 6.35 8.07 6.92
C THR A 226 6.72 9.52 6.69
N ARG A 227 6.02 10.44 7.37
CA ARG A 227 6.31 11.86 7.34
C ARG A 227 7.34 12.30 8.40
N THR A 228 7.60 11.49 9.42
CA THR A 228 8.46 11.87 10.55
C THR A 228 9.39 10.74 10.97
N VAL A 229 10.56 11.09 11.49
CA VAL A 229 11.53 10.15 12.07
C VAL A 229 10.92 9.39 13.26
N ALA A 230 10.12 10.06 14.08
CA ALA A 230 9.45 9.43 15.22
C ALA A 230 8.49 8.30 14.78
N ALA A 231 7.71 8.53 13.70
CA ALA A 231 6.85 7.51 13.12
C ALA A 231 7.68 6.38 12.50
N GLN A 232 8.77 6.70 11.78
CA GLN A 232 9.70 5.72 11.23
C GLN A 232 10.22 4.79 12.32
N ASN A 233 10.74 5.34 13.43
CA ASN A 233 11.28 4.55 14.55
C ASN A 233 10.20 3.67 15.22
N ARG A 234 8.98 4.17 15.34
CA ARG A 234 7.83 3.39 15.86
C ARG A 234 7.51 2.19 14.97
N TYR A 235 7.45 2.40 13.66
CA TYR A 235 7.17 1.32 12.72
C TYR A 235 8.33 0.34 12.58
N SER A 236 9.57 0.81 12.63
CA SER A 236 10.75 -0.06 12.65
C SER A 236 10.69 -1.05 13.82
N ARG A 237 10.40 -0.56 15.04
CA ARG A 237 10.22 -1.43 16.21
C ARG A 237 9.08 -2.42 16.05
N LEU A 238 7.94 -1.98 15.50
CA LEU A 238 6.80 -2.87 15.24
C LEU A 238 7.15 -3.96 14.23
N LEU A 239 7.75 -3.61 13.09
CA LEU A 239 8.10 -4.55 12.04
C LEU A 239 9.19 -5.54 12.50
N ALA A 240 10.13 -5.10 13.35
CA ALA A 240 11.08 -6.00 14.00
C ALA A 240 10.39 -7.08 14.84
N THR A 241 9.30 -6.75 15.53
CA THR A 241 8.52 -7.77 16.27
C THR A 241 7.84 -8.76 15.34
N TRP A 242 7.53 -8.40 14.10
CA TRP A 242 6.93 -9.33 13.14
C TRP A 242 7.93 -10.36 12.63
N LEU A 243 9.17 -9.96 12.37
CA LEU A 243 10.24 -10.88 11.96
C LEU A 243 10.68 -11.80 13.11
N ASN A 244 10.77 -11.24 14.33
CA ASN A 244 11.28 -11.93 15.49
C ASN A 244 10.17 -12.66 16.28
N ALA A 245 8.90 -12.57 15.82
CA ALA A 245 7.83 -13.31 16.46
C ALA A 245 8.16 -14.81 16.39
N PRO A 246 8.19 -15.51 17.52
CA PRO A 246 8.41 -16.96 17.49
C PRO A 246 7.34 -17.55 16.59
N SER A 247 7.78 -18.45 15.70
CA SER A 247 6.88 -19.25 14.86
C SER A 247 6.04 -20.14 15.77
N ALA A 248 5.01 -19.56 16.40
CA ALA A 248 4.03 -20.33 17.12
C ALA A 248 3.33 -21.22 16.08
N GLN A 249 3.39 -22.53 16.29
CA GLN A 249 2.69 -23.47 15.43
C GLN A 249 1.21 -23.06 15.34
N PRO A 250 0.67 -22.91 14.14
CA PRO A 250 -0.76 -22.65 13.99
C PRO A 250 -1.54 -23.79 14.63
N LEU A 251 -2.75 -23.51 15.09
CA LEU A 251 -3.62 -24.55 15.60
C LEU A 251 -3.89 -25.58 14.49
N THR A 252 -3.89 -26.85 14.86
CA THR A 252 -4.30 -27.94 13.96
C THR A 252 -5.81 -27.84 13.65
N PRO A 253 -6.31 -28.49 12.60
CA PRO A 253 -7.75 -28.56 12.33
C PRO A 253 -8.54 -29.07 13.55
N GLU A 254 -8.03 -30.11 14.24
CA GLU A 254 -8.68 -30.69 15.41
C GLU A 254 -8.72 -29.70 16.59
N GLU A 255 -7.67 -28.89 16.75
CA GLU A 255 -7.62 -27.86 17.78
C GLU A 255 -8.61 -26.72 17.48
N TRP A 256 -8.79 -26.36 16.20
CA TRP A 256 -9.82 -25.41 15.78
C TRP A 256 -11.23 -25.96 16.04
N GLU A 257 -11.49 -27.21 15.71
CA GLU A 257 -12.76 -27.89 16.00
C GLU A 257 -13.04 -27.95 17.50
N THR A 258 -12.02 -28.31 18.32
CA THR A 258 -12.10 -28.29 19.78
C THR A 258 -12.47 -26.91 20.30
N MET A 259 -11.81 -25.87 19.83
CA MET A 259 -12.09 -24.48 20.22
C MET A 259 -13.53 -24.06 19.82
N ALA A 260 -13.98 -24.43 18.62
CA ALA A 260 -15.32 -24.15 18.14
C ALA A 260 -16.39 -24.89 18.98
N ALA A 261 -16.14 -26.16 19.29
CA ALA A 261 -17.06 -26.96 20.07
C ALA A 261 -17.19 -26.48 21.53
N ILE A 262 -16.09 -26.09 22.19
CA ILE A 262 -16.16 -25.49 23.53
C ILE A 262 -16.94 -24.17 23.50
N LYS A 263 -16.72 -23.31 22.49
CA LYS A 263 -17.48 -22.06 22.33
C LYS A 263 -18.97 -22.33 22.11
N ALA A 264 -19.33 -23.34 21.31
CA ALA A 264 -20.72 -23.71 21.08
C ALA A 264 -21.39 -24.20 22.37
N ALA A 265 -20.74 -25.03 23.15
CA ALA A 265 -21.24 -25.50 24.45
C ALA A 265 -21.44 -24.34 25.45
N ILE A 266 -20.54 -23.36 25.47
CA ILE A 266 -20.69 -22.14 26.28
C ILE A 266 -21.91 -21.33 25.84
N LEU A 267 -22.07 -21.10 24.53
CA LEU A 267 -23.18 -20.32 23.99
C LEU A 267 -24.53 -21.01 24.18
N ALA A 268 -24.56 -22.35 24.13
CA ALA A 268 -25.77 -23.15 24.36
C ALA A 268 -26.10 -23.31 25.86
N ALA A 269 -25.20 -22.83 26.77
CA ALA A 269 -25.29 -23.10 28.20
C ALA A 269 -25.52 -24.59 28.54
N ASP A 270 -24.85 -25.49 27.78
CA ASP A 270 -25.01 -26.93 27.86
C ASP A 270 -23.94 -27.55 28.81
N PRO A 271 -24.29 -27.90 30.06
CA PRO A 271 -23.34 -28.50 30.99
C PRO A 271 -22.79 -29.85 30.51
N ALA A 272 -23.62 -30.69 29.91
CA ALA A 272 -23.24 -32.03 29.41
C ALA A 272 -22.26 -31.92 28.24
N GLY A 273 -22.33 -30.84 27.46
CA GLY A 273 -21.42 -30.53 26.38
C GLY A 273 -19.94 -30.40 26.80
N PHE A 274 -19.66 -30.26 28.12
CA PHE A 274 -18.29 -30.17 28.67
C PHE A 274 -17.72 -31.50 29.17
N ASP A 275 -18.52 -32.57 29.27
CA ASP A 275 -18.12 -33.86 29.91
C ASP A 275 -16.91 -34.47 29.20
N ARG A 276 -16.83 -34.40 27.89
CA ARG A 276 -15.68 -34.90 27.10
C ARG A 276 -14.34 -34.21 27.43
N TRP A 277 -14.36 -33.04 28.08
CA TRP A 277 -13.15 -32.34 28.55
C TRP A 277 -13.00 -32.36 30.07
N GLY A 278 -13.80 -33.19 30.79
CA GLY A 278 -13.75 -33.29 32.24
C GLY A 278 -14.46 -32.14 32.95
N GLY A 279 -15.46 -31.54 32.31
CA GLY A 279 -16.29 -30.48 32.87
C GLY A 279 -15.92 -29.05 32.41
N PHE A 280 -16.69 -28.07 32.88
CA PHE A 280 -16.57 -26.67 32.44
C PHE A 280 -15.18 -26.05 32.71
N ASN A 281 -14.61 -26.27 33.91
CA ASN A 281 -13.33 -25.61 34.22
C ASN A 281 -12.14 -26.13 33.40
N PRO A 282 -11.95 -27.46 33.18
CA PRO A 282 -10.97 -27.96 32.23
C PRO A 282 -11.18 -27.46 30.81
N ALA A 283 -12.43 -27.51 30.29
CA ALA A 283 -12.76 -27.00 28.96
C ALA A 283 -12.41 -25.52 28.79
N ARG A 284 -12.71 -24.68 29.78
CA ARG A 284 -12.33 -23.26 29.80
C ARG A 284 -10.82 -23.07 29.77
N ARG A 285 -10.02 -23.88 30.49
CA ARG A 285 -8.56 -23.81 30.42
C ARG A 285 -8.04 -24.15 29.02
N ILE A 286 -8.55 -25.23 28.40
CA ILE A 286 -8.22 -25.60 27.03
C ILE A 286 -8.54 -24.46 26.08
N LEU A 287 -9.74 -23.86 26.18
CA LEU A 287 -10.13 -22.73 25.34
C LEU A 287 -9.18 -21.53 25.49
N ILE A 288 -8.79 -21.19 26.71
CA ILE A 288 -7.85 -20.08 26.99
C ILE A 288 -6.48 -20.37 26.36
N ASP A 289 -5.97 -21.59 26.50
CA ASP A 289 -4.65 -21.97 25.96
C ASP A 289 -4.66 -22.03 24.44
N LEU A 290 -5.67 -22.61 23.84
CA LEU A 290 -5.85 -22.61 22.37
C LEU A 290 -5.99 -21.19 21.84
N ARG A 291 -6.76 -20.34 22.51
CA ARG A 291 -6.91 -18.94 22.15
C ARG A 291 -5.58 -18.18 22.23
N LYS A 292 -4.82 -18.36 23.31
CA LYS A 292 -3.47 -17.74 23.46
C LYS A 292 -2.50 -18.25 22.39
N ARG A 293 -2.57 -19.53 22.02
CA ARG A 293 -1.74 -20.09 20.94
C ARG A 293 -2.16 -19.51 19.59
N ALA A 294 -3.46 -19.44 19.30
CA ALA A 294 -3.99 -18.80 18.11
C ALA A 294 -3.57 -17.32 18.01
N GLU A 295 -3.67 -16.57 19.11
CA GLU A 295 -3.25 -15.18 19.19
C GLU A 295 -1.73 -15.03 18.97
N ARG A 296 -0.90 -15.91 19.51
CA ARG A 296 0.56 -15.91 19.27
C ARG A 296 0.90 -16.30 17.83
N ALA A 297 0.25 -17.32 17.29
CA ALA A 297 0.41 -17.70 15.89
C ALA A 297 -0.06 -16.56 14.94
N ALA A 298 -1.12 -15.85 15.35
CA ALA A 298 -1.60 -14.68 14.63
C ALA A 298 -0.74 -13.42 14.85
N ALA A 299 0.10 -13.34 15.89
CA ALA A 299 0.98 -12.19 16.13
C ALA A 299 2.12 -12.11 15.10
N GLY A 300 2.59 -13.24 14.58
CA GLY A 300 3.58 -13.29 13.50
C GLY A 300 2.95 -12.85 12.17
N VAL A 301 3.59 -11.90 11.49
CA VAL A 301 3.22 -11.52 10.12
C VAL A 301 4.17 -12.25 9.16
N PRO A 302 3.68 -12.93 8.12
CA PRO A 302 4.50 -13.75 7.22
C PRO A 302 5.29 -12.86 6.23
N ILE A 303 6.30 -12.17 6.73
CA ILE A 303 7.22 -11.35 5.95
C ILE A 303 8.65 -11.90 6.09
N ASP A 304 9.47 -11.71 5.07
CA ASP A 304 10.88 -12.14 5.06
C ASP A 304 11.82 -11.00 5.41
N SER A 305 11.42 -9.77 5.12
CA SER A 305 12.21 -8.58 5.43
C SER A 305 11.32 -7.33 5.49
N TYR A 306 11.87 -6.26 6.04
CA TYR A 306 11.21 -4.95 6.06
C TYR A 306 12.19 -3.80 5.86
N SER A 307 11.65 -2.64 5.48
CA SER A 307 12.35 -1.36 5.54
C SER A 307 11.43 -0.26 6.06
N THR A 308 12.03 0.77 6.65
CA THR A 308 11.30 1.97 7.08
C THR A 308 12.03 3.21 6.62
N ASP A 309 11.29 4.11 5.98
CA ASP A 309 11.78 5.35 5.43
C ASP A 309 10.97 6.53 5.96
N HIS A 310 11.54 7.73 5.92
CA HIS A 310 10.79 8.96 6.08
C HIS A 310 11.02 9.91 4.91
N ALA A 311 10.04 10.76 4.65
CA ALA A 311 10.08 11.75 3.60
C ALA A 311 10.28 13.15 4.23
N PRO A 312 11.51 13.65 4.40
CA PRO A 312 11.77 14.91 5.09
C PRO A 312 11.05 16.09 4.44
N GLY A 313 10.93 16.11 3.10
CA GLY A 313 10.22 17.15 2.37
C GLY A 313 8.71 17.19 2.56
N LEU A 314 8.13 16.17 3.17
CA LEU A 314 6.71 16.08 3.55
C LEU A 314 6.53 16.10 5.07
N SER A 315 7.61 16.32 5.84
CA SER A 315 7.55 16.43 7.31
C SER A 315 6.74 17.66 7.73
N PRO A 316 5.94 17.57 8.81
CA PRO A 316 5.28 18.72 9.38
C PRO A 316 6.23 19.88 9.69
N GLN A 317 7.46 19.59 10.15
CA GLN A 317 8.49 20.58 10.44
C GLN A 317 8.95 21.36 9.20
N CYS A 318 9.06 20.71 8.04
CA CYS A 318 9.36 21.39 6.78
C CYS A 318 8.16 22.16 6.20
N LEU A 319 6.95 21.88 6.70
CA LEU A 319 5.74 22.60 6.29
C LEU A 319 5.51 23.86 7.14
N THR A 320 6.16 23.98 8.30
CA THR A 320 6.01 25.10 9.25
C THR A 320 7.21 26.02 9.28
N ALA A 321 8.34 25.61 8.71
CA ALA A 321 9.57 26.43 8.56
C ALA A 321 9.52 27.24 7.26
#